data_aec3ffd0d0ef88901ad0b04e68c3d6c2
#
_entry.id   aec3ffd0d0ef88901ad0b04e68c3d6c2
#
_cell.length_a   1.000
_cell.length_b   1.000
_cell.length_c   1.000
_cell.angle_alpha   90.00
_cell.angle_beta   90.00
_cell.angle_gamma   90.00
#
_symmetry.space_group_name_H-M   'P 1'
#
loop_
_entity.id
_entity.type
_entity.pdbx_description
1 polymer ?
#
loop_
_entity_poly.entity_id
_entity_poly.type
_entity_poly.pdbx_seq_one_letter_code
_entity_poly.pdbx_strand_id
1 'polypeptide(L)'
;MRNARLDEAQAGIKTAGRNINNLTYADDTTVMAESKEELKSLLMKVKEESEKAGLELNIQIMKIMPSGPITSWQIDGETMETVRAFPFLGSKITAAGNCSHEIKTCLLLGRKVMTNPDSILKSRDITLPTKVCLVKAMVLPVVMYGCESWTIKKVEC
;
A
#
# COMPACT_ATOMS: atom_id res chain seq x y z
N MET A 1 -14.45 0.93 -12.67
CA MET A 1 -15.27 1.80 -11.81
C MET A 1 -14.92 3.26 -12.12
N ARG A 2 -15.84 4.04 -12.70
CA ARG A 2 -15.65 5.48 -12.85
C ARG A 2 -15.99 6.11 -11.51
N ASN A 3 -14.97 6.69 -10.84
CA ASN A 3 -15.07 7.69 -9.77
C ASN A 3 -16.43 7.78 -9.08
N ALA A 4 -16.63 7.04 -8.00
CA ALA A 4 -17.50 7.52 -6.94
C ALA A 4 -16.81 8.78 -6.41
N ARG A 5 -17.14 9.95 -6.96
CA ARG A 5 -16.75 11.25 -6.40
C ARG A 5 -17.52 11.37 -5.08
N LEU A 6 -16.92 10.85 -4.03
CA LEU A 6 -17.27 11.27 -2.69
C LEU A 6 -16.93 12.75 -2.65
N ASP A 7 -17.94 13.60 -2.37
CA ASP A 7 -17.79 15.06 -2.37
C ASP A 7 -16.50 15.47 -1.68
N GLU A 8 -15.58 16.04 -2.42
CA GLU A 8 -14.19 16.34 -2.03
C GLU A 8 -14.09 17.48 -0.99
N ALA A 9 -15.22 18.06 -0.58
CA ALA A 9 -15.17 19.38 0.05
C ALA A 9 -14.72 19.40 1.52
N GLN A 10 -14.85 18.32 2.31
CA GLN A 10 -14.55 18.40 3.75
C GLN A 10 -13.98 17.15 4.42
N ALA A 11 -14.08 15.95 3.85
CA ALA A 11 -13.65 14.70 4.48
C ALA A 11 -12.34 14.19 3.88
N GLY A 12 -11.42 13.66 4.71
CA GLY A 12 -10.17 13.04 4.28
C GLY A 12 -8.92 13.68 4.89
N ILE A 13 -7.77 13.13 4.53
CA ILE A 13 -6.46 13.60 4.99
C ILE A 13 -5.93 14.68 4.03
N LYS A 14 -5.51 15.81 4.57
CA LYS A 14 -4.90 16.91 3.80
C LYS A 14 -3.46 16.59 3.45
N THR A 15 -3.17 16.41 2.17
CA THR A 15 -1.81 16.19 1.67
C THR A 15 -1.52 17.12 0.49
N ALA A 16 -0.45 17.91 0.58
CA ALA A 16 -0.03 18.84 -0.48
C ALA A 16 -1.18 19.75 -1.00
N GLY A 17 -2.04 20.23 -0.10
CA GLY A 17 -3.16 21.12 -0.43
C GLY A 17 -4.38 20.44 -1.07
N ARG A 18 -4.41 19.10 -1.11
CA ARG A 18 -5.54 18.30 -1.58
C ARG A 18 -6.08 17.44 -0.45
N ASN A 19 -7.41 17.29 -0.39
CA ASN A 19 -8.03 16.30 0.48
C ASN A 19 -8.04 14.94 -0.25
N ILE A 20 -7.46 13.92 0.41
CA ILE A 20 -7.49 12.53 -0.05
C ILE A 20 -8.34 11.76 0.94
N ASN A 21 -9.49 11.27 0.51
CA ASN A 21 -10.41 10.50 1.33
C ASN A 21 -10.48 9.03 0.95
N ASN A 22 -10.11 8.69 -0.28
CA ASN A 22 -10.05 7.30 -0.74
C ASN A 22 -8.93 7.07 -1.76
N LEU A 23 -8.41 5.85 -1.77
CA LEU A 23 -7.56 5.31 -2.81
C LEU A 23 -8.19 4.01 -3.29
N THR A 24 -8.51 3.93 -4.57
CA THR A 24 -9.16 2.76 -5.18
C THR A 24 -8.31 2.22 -6.30
N TYR A 25 -8.04 0.92 -6.25
CA TYR A 25 -7.36 0.19 -7.31
C TYR A 25 -8.08 -1.13 -7.54
N ALA A 26 -8.72 -1.26 -8.69
CA ALA A 26 -9.60 -2.38 -9.03
C ALA A 26 -10.70 -2.60 -7.98
N ASP A 27 -10.63 -3.68 -7.22
CA ASP A 27 -11.49 -4.05 -6.10
C ASP A 27 -10.95 -3.61 -4.73
N ASP A 28 -9.67 -3.27 -4.64
CA ASP A 28 -9.07 -2.75 -3.41
C ASP A 28 -9.41 -1.28 -3.21
N THR A 29 -10.08 -0.95 -2.12
CA THR A 29 -10.40 0.42 -1.74
C THR A 29 -9.91 0.72 -0.32
N THR A 30 -9.11 1.76 -0.18
CA THR A 30 -8.67 2.30 1.11
C THR A 30 -9.35 3.62 1.36
N VAL A 31 -10.06 3.74 2.49
CA VAL A 31 -10.71 4.98 2.93
C VAL A 31 -9.88 5.60 4.05
N MET A 32 -9.69 6.92 3.99
CA MET A 32 -8.86 7.68 4.93
C MET A 32 -9.65 8.83 5.52
N ALA A 33 -9.52 9.04 6.83
CA ALA A 33 -10.15 10.14 7.55
C ALA A 33 -9.32 10.56 8.76
N GLU A 34 -9.51 11.79 9.24
CA GLU A 34 -8.85 12.31 10.43
C GLU A 34 -9.56 11.91 11.73
N SER A 35 -10.87 11.60 11.66
CA SER A 35 -11.68 11.19 12.82
C SER A 35 -12.44 9.89 12.58
N LYS A 36 -12.84 9.25 13.68
CA LYS A 36 -13.64 8.02 13.67
C LYS A 36 -15.01 8.22 13.05
N GLU A 37 -15.65 9.34 13.39
CA GLU A 37 -16.98 9.71 12.91
C GLU A 37 -16.97 9.97 11.42
N GLU A 38 -15.94 10.67 10.94
CA GLU A 38 -15.72 10.94 9.53
C GLU A 38 -15.51 9.66 8.74
N LEU A 39 -14.65 8.75 9.25
CA LEU A 39 -14.39 7.47 8.59
C LEU A 39 -15.67 6.63 8.51
N LYS A 40 -16.51 6.64 9.56
CA LYS A 40 -17.80 5.95 9.56
C LYS A 40 -18.73 6.53 8.48
N SER A 41 -18.81 7.85 8.38
CA SER A 41 -19.63 8.53 7.36
C SER A 41 -19.18 8.19 5.95
N LEU A 42 -17.85 8.19 5.70
CA LEU A 42 -17.28 7.81 4.39
C LEU A 42 -17.57 6.36 4.04
N LEU A 43 -17.42 5.44 4.99
CA LEU A 43 -17.71 4.03 4.79
C LEU A 43 -19.20 3.77 4.46
N MET A 44 -20.12 4.46 5.15
CA MET A 44 -21.54 4.35 4.82
C MET A 44 -21.85 4.83 3.41
N LYS A 45 -21.23 5.93 2.96
CA LYS A 45 -21.35 6.41 1.57
C LYS A 45 -20.80 5.40 0.57
N VAL A 46 -19.62 4.80 0.84
CA VAL A 46 -19.04 3.77 -0.02
C VAL A 46 -19.97 2.56 -0.10
N LYS A 47 -20.59 2.16 1.03
CA LYS A 47 -21.55 1.06 1.07
C LYS A 47 -22.78 1.35 0.20
N GLU A 48 -23.40 2.52 0.36
CA GLU A 48 -24.56 2.92 -0.44
C GLU A 48 -24.26 2.98 -1.94
N GLU A 49 -23.10 3.54 -2.33
CA GLU A 49 -22.69 3.61 -3.73
C GLU A 49 -22.36 2.24 -4.32
N SER A 50 -21.78 1.35 -3.50
CA SER A 50 -21.51 -0.05 -3.90
C SER A 50 -22.80 -0.83 -4.11
N GLU A 51 -23.77 -0.70 -3.21
CA GLU A 51 -25.09 -1.34 -3.31
C GLU A 51 -25.86 -0.86 -4.56
N LYS A 52 -25.81 0.44 -4.88
CA LYS A 52 -26.39 0.97 -6.14
C LYS A 52 -25.74 0.37 -7.39
N ALA A 53 -24.48 -0.01 -7.30
CA ALA A 53 -23.75 -0.68 -8.38
C ALA A 53 -23.94 -2.22 -8.38
N GLY A 54 -24.74 -2.78 -7.46
CA GLY A 54 -24.93 -4.21 -7.29
C GLY A 54 -23.71 -4.92 -6.67
N LEU A 55 -22.86 -4.18 -5.96
CA LEU A 55 -21.69 -4.72 -5.27
C LEU A 55 -21.93 -4.73 -3.77
N GLU A 56 -21.61 -5.83 -3.11
CA GLU A 56 -21.72 -5.99 -1.67
C GLU A 56 -20.35 -5.83 -1.00
N LEU A 57 -20.26 -4.97 0.03
CA LEU A 57 -19.03 -4.81 0.79
C LEU A 57 -18.87 -5.98 1.77
N ASN A 58 -17.74 -6.66 1.67
CA ASN A 58 -17.40 -7.72 2.61
C ASN A 58 -16.73 -7.12 3.87
N ILE A 59 -17.53 -6.87 4.91
CA ILE A 59 -17.06 -6.28 6.18
C ILE A 59 -16.06 -7.19 6.89
N GLN A 60 -16.14 -8.52 6.73
CA GLN A 60 -15.28 -9.48 7.43
C GLN A 60 -13.81 -9.40 7.00
N ILE A 61 -13.52 -8.96 5.77
CA ILE A 61 -12.14 -8.78 5.28
C ILE A 61 -11.62 -7.35 5.48
N MET A 62 -12.48 -6.41 5.90
CA MET A 62 -12.08 -5.03 6.12
C MET A 62 -11.19 -4.91 7.36
N LYS A 63 -10.15 -4.10 7.24
CA LYS A 63 -9.19 -3.86 8.33
C LYS A 63 -9.04 -2.37 8.57
N ILE A 64 -8.86 -2.01 9.84
CA ILE A 64 -8.65 -0.62 10.24
C ILE A 64 -7.24 -0.45 10.76
N MET A 65 -6.55 0.57 10.27
CA MET A 65 -5.23 0.96 10.73
C MET A 65 -5.27 2.35 11.37
N PRO A 66 -5.44 2.44 12.70
CA PRO A 66 -5.44 3.72 13.39
C PRO A 66 -4.01 4.22 13.63
N SER A 67 -3.83 5.53 13.59
CA SER A 67 -2.58 6.19 13.98
C SER A 67 -2.47 6.40 15.51
N GLY A 68 -3.53 6.09 16.27
CA GLY A 68 -3.62 6.27 17.73
C GLY A 68 -4.10 5.01 18.47
N PRO A 69 -4.26 5.09 19.78
CA PRO A 69 -4.68 3.97 20.61
C PRO A 69 -6.19 3.70 20.48
N ILE A 70 -6.61 3.13 19.34
CA ILE A 70 -7.96 2.63 19.15
C ILE A 70 -7.95 1.12 19.39
N THR A 71 -8.70 0.67 20.39
CA THR A 71 -8.70 -0.74 20.82
C THR A 71 -9.79 -1.58 20.16
N SER A 72 -10.91 -0.97 19.76
CA SER A 72 -11.99 -1.68 19.08
C SER A 72 -12.82 -0.73 18.23
N TRP A 73 -13.33 -1.22 17.11
CA TRP A 73 -14.27 -0.50 16.28
C TRP A 73 -15.37 -1.43 15.78
N GLN A 74 -16.62 -0.91 15.83
CA GLN A 74 -17.80 -1.64 15.36
C GLN A 74 -18.51 -0.84 14.28
N ILE A 75 -18.90 -1.51 13.22
CA ILE A 75 -19.73 -0.99 12.14
C ILE A 75 -20.88 -1.98 11.96
N ASP A 76 -22.11 -1.47 11.98
CA ASP A 76 -23.35 -2.27 11.83
C ASP A 76 -23.43 -3.48 12.78
N GLY A 77 -22.85 -3.36 14.01
CA GLY A 77 -22.82 -4.44 15.00
C GLY A 77 -21.68 -5.44 14.83
N GLU A 78 -20.89 -5.38 13.74
CA GLU A 78 -19.74 -6.22 13.53
C GLU A 78 -18.44 -5.54 14.03
N THR A 79 -17.60 -6.29 14.72
CA THR A 79 -16.30 -5.81 15.22
C THR A 79 -15.26 -5.95 14.13
N MET A 80 -14.62 -4.84 13.77
CA MET A 80 -13.57 -4.82 12.76
C MET A 80 -12.20 -5.10 13.37
N GLU A 81 -11.38 -5.84 12.63
CA GLU A 81 -9.99 -6.11 13.00
C GLU A 81 -9.14 -4.85 12.91
N THR A 82 -8.48 -4.52 14.03
CA THR A 82 -7.53 -3.43 14.09
C THR A 82 -6.12 -3.95 13.83
N VAL A 83 -5.45 -3.44 12.80
CA VAL A 83 -4.13 -3.87 12.39
C VAL A 83 -3.11 -2.72 12.48
N ARG A 84 -1.85 -3.06 12.76
CA ARG A 84 -0.74 -2.08 12.76
C ARG A 84 -0.05 -1.97 11.42
N ALA A 85 -0.30 -2.89 10.53
CA ALA A 85 0.23 -2.92 9.18
C ALA A 85 -0.68 -3.76 8.28
N PHE A 86 -0.78 -3.40 7.02
CA PHE A 86 -1.50 -4.18 6.02
C PHE A 86 -0.78 -4.12 4.66
N PRO A 87 -0.91 -5.15 3.82
CA PRO A 87 -0.43 -5.11 2.45
C PRO A 87 -1.39 -4.29 1.58
N PHE A 88 -0.86 -3.33 0.83
CA PHE A 88 -1.58 -2.59 -0.18
C PHE A 88 -0.77 -2.58 -1.47
N LEU A 89 -1.34 -3.07 -2.55
CA LEU A 89 -0.66 -3.20 -3.87
C LEU A 89 0.71 -3.89 -3.78
N GLY A 90 0.83 -4.91 -2.93
CA GLY A 90 2.08 -5.66 -2.75
C GLY A 90 3.13 -5.00 -1.86
N SER A 91 2.88 -3.78 -1.36
CA SER A 91 3.73 -3.10 -0.38
C SER A 91 3.10 -3.15 1.02
N LYS A 92 3.92 -3.31 2.05
CA LYS A 92 3.46 -3.33 3.45
C LYS A 92 3.43 -1.92 4.03
N ILE A 93 2.23 -1.39 4.22
CA ILE A 93 2.00 -0.10 4.86
C ILE A 93 1.90 -0.30 6.38
N THR A 94 2.58 0.54 7.15
CA THR A 94 2.56 0.50 8.61
C THR A 94 2.03 1.81 9.19
N ALA A 95 1.28 1.73 10.30
CA ALA A 95 0.75 2.91 11.00
C ALA A 95 1.86 3.90 11.46
N ALA A 96 3.06 3.39 11.73
CA ALA A 96 4.22 4.21 12.12
C ALA A 96 4.99 4.80 10.95
N GLY A 97 4.59 4.55 9.69
CA GLY A 97 5.33 4.99 8.49
C GLY A 97 6.73 4.41 8.37
N ASN A 98 7.02 3.29 9.04
CA ASN A 98 8.34 2.66 9.02
C ASN A 98 8.46 1.66 7.88
N CYS A 99 9.29 1.99 6.89
CA CYS A 99 9.51 1.18 5.69
C CYS A 99 10.74 0.26 5.79
N SER A 100 11.48 0.24 6.92
CA SER A 100 12.73 -0.54 7.04
C SER A 100 12.52 -2.03 6.78
N HIS A 101 11.37 -2.59 7.19
CA HIS A 101 11.07 -4.00 6.94
C HIS A 101 10.84 -4.26 5.44
N GLU A 102 10.11 -3.38 4.78
CA GLU A 102 9.82 -3.47 3.35
C GLU A 102 11.12 -3.37 2.53
N ILE A 103 11.94 -2.39 2.82
CA ILE A 103 13.27 -2.21 2.18
C ILE A 103 14.12 -3.47 2.33
N LYS A 104 14.20 -4.04 3.54
CA LYS A 104 14.95 -5.29 3.78
C LYS A 104 14.39 -6.47 2.97
N THR A 105 13.07 -6.58 2.88
CA THR A 105 12.40 -7.62 2.10
C THR A 105 12.72 -7.49 0.62
N CYS A 106 12.61 -6.28 0.04
CA CYS A 106 12.96 -6.03 -1.36
C CYS A 106 14.45 -6.31 -1.64
N LEU A 107 15.35 -5.95 -0.73
CA LEU A 107 16.79 -6.26 -0.87
C LEU A 107 17.05 -7.77 -0.83
N LEU A 108 16.36 -8.53 0.03
CA LEU A 108 16.48 -9.99 0.09
C LEU A 108 15.95 -10.64 -1.19
N LEU A 109 14.83 -10.16 -1.71
CA LEU A 109 14.29 -10.62 -3.01
C LEU A 109 15.23 -10.29 -4.15
N GLY A 110 15.80 -9.09 -4.19
CA GLY A 110 16.81 -8.69 -5.15
C GLY A 110 18.05 -9.60 -5.13
N ARG A 111 18.54 -9.95 -3.93
CA ARG A 111 19.65 -10.94 -3.79
C ARG A 111 19.25 -12.29 -4.33
N LYS A 112 18.05 -12.78 -4.05
CA LYS A 112 17.54 -14.06 -4.57
C LYS A 112 17.45 -14.04 -6.10
N VAL A 113 16.99 -12.94 -6.69
CA VAL A 113 16.94 -12.78 -8.15
C VAL A 113 18.34 -12.76 -8.74
N MET A 114 19.34 -12.15 -8.08
CA MET A 114 20.73 -12.13 -8.51
C MET A 114 21.39 -13.52 -8.58
N THR A 115 20.91 -14.49 -7.80
CA THR A 115 21.48 -15.86 -7.85
C THR A 115 21.07 -16.62 -9.11
N ASN A 116 19.95 -16.27 -9.73
CA ASN A 116 19.48 -16.95 -10.94
C ASN A 116 20.44 -16.76 -12.15
N PRO A 117 20.89 -15.53 -12.48
CA PRO A 117 21.83 -15.28 -13.57
C PRO A 117 23.32 -15.45 -13.17
N ASP A 118 23.64 -16.08 -12.04
CA ASP A 118 25.01 -16.16 -11.52
C ASP A 118 26.01 -16.72 -12.53
N SER A 119 25.64 -17.75 -13.27
CA SER A 119 26.47 -18.32 -14.35
C SER A 119 26.75 -17.30 -15.46
N ILE A 120 25.76 -16.49 -15.84
CA ILE A 120 25.91 -15.46 -16.86
C ILE A 120 26.79 -14.32 -16.34
N LEU A 121 26.57 -13.90 -15.09
CA LEU A 121 27.35 -12.82 -14.48
C LEU A 121 28.81 -13.19 -14.25
N LYS A 122 29.11 -14.47 -14.01
CA LYS A 122 30.48 -15.01 -13.86
C LYS A 122 31.16 -15.33 -15.18
N SER A 123 30.43 -15.50 -16.29
CA SER A 123 31.00 -15.80 -17.60
C SER A 123 31.93 -14.67 -18.04
N ARG A 124 33.09 -15.07 -18.62
CA ARG A 124 34.08 -14.15 -19.21
C ARG A 124 33.70 -13.74 -20.64
N ASP A 125 32.86 -14.52 -21.31
CA ASP A 125 32.45 -14.28 -22.71
C ASP A 125 31.40 -13.17 -22.84
N ILE A 126 30.77 -12.78 -21.71
CA ILE A 126 29.72 -11.74 -21.68
C ILE A 126 30.33 -10.42 -21.26
N THR A 127 30.11 -9.39 -22.06
CA THR A 127 30.65 -8.06 -21.82
C THR A 127 30.03 -7.39 -20.58
N LEU A 128 30.78 -6.51 -19.93
CA LEU A 128 30.32 -5.79 -18.76
C LEU A 128 29.02 -4.97 -19.01
N PRO A 129 28.89 -4.25 -20.16
CA PRO A 129 27.62 -3.55 -20.46
C PRO A 129 26.42 -4.47 -20.51
N THR A 130 26.56 -5.67 -21.09
CA THR A 130 25.49 -6.67 -21.14
C THR A 130 25.10 -7.15 -19.74
N LYS A 131 26.08 -7.39 -18.86
CA LYS A 131 25.83 -7.77 -17.46
C LYS A 131 25.09 -6.67 -16.71
N VAL A 132 25.49 -5.41 -16.88
CA VAL A 132 24.80 -4.25 -16.27
C VAL A 132 23.38 -4.13 -16.79
N CYS A 133 23.15 -4.32 -18.09
CA CYS A 133 21.82 -4.31 -18.66
C CYS A 133 20.92 -5.40 -18.06
N LEU A 134 21.46 -6.60 -17.87
CA LEU A 134 20.74 -7.73 -17.26
C LEU A 134 20.35 -7.41 -15.80
N VAL A 135 21.28 -6.89 -15.01
CA VAL A 135 21.00 -6.47 -13.62
C VAL A 135 19.93 -5.38 -13.57
N LYS A 136 20.03 -4.37 -14.44
CA LYS A 136 19.01 -3.31 -14.53
C LYS A 136 17.62 -3.84 -14.90
N ALA A 137 17.55 -4.81 -15.80
CA ALA A 137 16.27 -5.36 -16.26
C ALA A 137 15.63 -6.33 -15.25
N MET A 138 16.44 -7.11 -14.51
CA MET A 138 15.93 -8.17 -13.64
C MET A 138 15.90 -7.79 -12.16
N VAL A 139 16.92 -7.10 -11.67
CA VAL A 139 17.10 -6.87 -10.22
C VAL A 139 16.49 -5.54 -9.79
N LEU A 140 16.75 -4.46 -10.55
CA LEU A 140 16.23 -3.13 -10.16
C LEU A 140 14.72 -3.08 -10.02
N PRO A 141 13.88 -3.65 -10.92
CA PRO A 141 12.43 -3.62 -10.74
C PRO A 141 11.96 -4.31 -9.46
N VAL A 142 12.66 -5.37 -9.04
CA VAL A 142 12.33 -6.09 -7.80
C VAL A 142 12.75 -5.30 -6.56
N VAL A 143 13.95 -4.73 -6.57
CA VAL A 143 14.48 -3.97 -5.42
C VAL A 143 13.74 -2.64 -5.24
N MET A 144 13.38 -1.98 -6.34
CA MET A 144 12.73 -0.66 -6.33
C MET A 144 11.21 -0.73 -6.32
N TYR A 145 10.62 -1.92 -6.25
CA TYR A 145 9.17 -2.07 -6.20
C TYR A 145 8.59 -1.36 -4.98
N GLY A 146 7.64 -0.46 -5.20
CA GLY A 146 6.98 0.32 -4.14
C GLY A 146 7.86 1.39 -3.48
N CYS A 147 9.05 1.69 -4.04
CA CYS A 147 10.00 2.66 -3.44
C CYS A 147 9.44 4.09 -3.35
N GLU A 148 8.43 4.44 -4.12
CA GLU A 148 7.72 5.71 -4.06
C GLU A 148 7.02 5.94 -2.72
N SER A 149 6.68 4.86 -2.00
CA SER A 149 6.07 4.93 -0.67
C SER A 149 7.08 4.91 0.48
N TRP A 150 8.38 4.76 0.20
CA TRP A 150 9.39 4.60 1.25
C TRP A 150 9.78 5.93 1.88
N THR A 151 9.72 5.97 3.20
CA THR A 151 10.27 7.06 4.02
C THR A 151 11.65 6.63 4.50
N ILE A 152 12.73 7.09 3.85
CA ILE A 152 14.10 6.73 4.21
C ILE A 152 14.56 7.64 5.34
N LYS A 153 14.96 7.04 6.47
CA LYS A 153 15.57 7.76 7.59
C LYS A 153 17.06 7.98 7.30
N LYS A 154 17.63 9.09 7.80
CA LYS A 154 19.07 9.42 7.62
C LYS A 154 20.06 8.30 8.04
N VAL A 155 19.63 7.35 8.86
CA VAL A 155 20.45 6.22 9.34
C VAL A 155 20.48 5.06 8.34
N GLU A 156 19.63 5.08 7.31
CA GLU A 156 19.48 4.02 6.31
C GLU A 156 20.13 4.36 4.95
N CYS A 157 20.86 5.48 4.90
CA CYS A 157 21.67 5.92 3.74
C CYS A 157 23.12 5.42 3.83
#